data_4804e953f52e4d0d21312b34828fe3e2
#
_entry.id   4804e953f52e4d0d21312b34828fe3e2
#
_cell.length_a   1.000
_cell.length_b   1.000
_cell.length_c   1.000
_cell.angle_alpha   90.00
_cell.angle_beta   90.00
_cell.angle_gamma   90.00
#
_symmetry.space_group_name_H-M   'P 1'
#
loop_
_entity.id
_entity.type
_entity.pdbx_description
1 polymer ?
#
loop_
_entity_poly.entity_id
_entity_poly.type
_entity_poly.pdbx_seq_one_letter_code
_entity_poly.pdbx_strand_id
1 'polypeptide(L)'
;MVSGRRRGGASGERPDPVSNGVSSEDVRALAERQAALVRALVAGQATPPGFDDVALRAAESALLRKRAGILARHNPMLAHAAGPDFENMFAAWARGRPKISTDADIAGFAAHLGIRLPSKRSWIVARLRRLLRLKG
;
A
#
# COMPACT_ATOMS: atom_id res chain seq x y z
N MET A 1 31.48 -39.52 -66.71
CA MET A 1 31.58 -39.93 -65.35
C MET A 1 31.92 -38.72 -64.45
N VAL A 2 30.98 -37.93 -64.07
CA VAL A 2 31.22 -36.96 -63.02
C VAL A 2 29.92 -36.71 -62.27
N SER A 3 29.90 -37.16 -61.02
CA SER A 3 28.84 -36.89 -60.05
C SER A 3 28.87 -35.43 -59.61
N GLY A 4 27.94 -34.65 -60.11
CA GLY A 4 27.68 -33.30 -59.55
C GLY A 4 26.76 -33.35 -58.37
N ARG A 5 27.30 -33.33 -57.18
CA ARG A 5 26.50 -33.10 -55.94
C ARG A 5 26.20 -31.61 -55.79
N ARG A 6 24.99 -31.25 -56.08
CA ARG A 6 24.47 -29.95 -55.68
C ARG A 6 23.99 -30.08 -54.23
N ARG A 7 24.70 -29.43 -53.32
CA ARG A 7 24.23 -29.20 -51.96
C ARG A 7 23.23 -28.04 -51.98
N GLY A 8 21.96 -28.36 -51.79
CA GLY A 8 20.97 -27.37 -51.48
C GLY A 8 21.21 -26.79 -50.11
N GLY A 9 21.61 -25.55 -50.08
CA GLY A 9 21.64 -24.79 -48.83
C GLY A 9 20.20 -24.52 -48.37
N ALA A 10 19.78 -25.20 -47.34
CA ALA A 10 18.60 -24.80 -46.61
C ALA A 10 18.97 -23.57 -45.79
N SER A 11 18.60 -22.40 -46.33
CA SER A 11 18.56 -21.18 -45.53
C SER A 11 17.49 -21.36 -44.48
N GLY A 12 17.92 -21.78 -43.30
CA GLY A 12 17.08 -21.72 -42.13
C GLY A 12 16.78 -20.26 -41.79
N GLU A 13 15.67 -19.83 -42.30
CA GLU A 13 15.04 -18.57 -41.86
C GLU A 13 14.70 -18.76 -40.40
N ARG A 14 15.49 -18.15 -39.52
CA ARG A 14 15.16 -18.05 -38.12
C ARG A 14 13.94 -17.14 -38.06
N PRO A 15 12.84 -17.56 -37.43
CA PRO A 15 11.77 -16.61 -37.15
C PRO A 15 12.39 -15.53 -36.27
N ASP A 16 12.34 -14.32 -36.75
CA ASP A 16 12.66 -13.14 -35.95
C ASP A 16 11.88 -13.21 -34.65
N PRO A 17 12.51 -13.00 -33.49
CA PRO A 17 11.75 -12.86 -32.27
C PRO A 17 10.76 -11.73 -32.49
N VAL A 18 9.48 -12.05 -32.45
CA VAL A 18 8.40 -11.07 -32.49
C VAL A 18 8.71 -10.12 -31.34
N SER A 19 9.33 -9.01 -31.69
CA SER A 19 9.54 -7.91 -30.79
C SER A 19 8.13 -7.41 -30.47
N ASN A 20 7.52 -7.97 -29.45
CA ASN A 20 6.38 -7.35 -28.81
C ASN A 20 6.90 -6.05 -28.19
N GLY A 21 7.12 -5.10 -29.08
CA GLY A 21 7.51 -3.75 -28.73
C GLY A 21 6.34 -3.10 -28.03
N VAL A 22 6.24 -3.31 -26.74
CA VAL A 22 5.41 -2.47 -25.87
C VAL A 22 5.94 -1.05 -26.10
N SER A 23 5.12 -0.21 -26.72
CA SER A 23 5.56 1.15 -27.05
C SER A 23 5.76 1.93 -25.75
N SER A 24 6.65 2.92 -25.77
CA SER A 24 6.84 3.80 -24.62
C SER A 24 5.54 4.50 -24.20
N GLU A 25 4.63 4.70 -25.15
CA GLU A 25 3.29 5.25 -24.90
C GLU A 25 2.40 4.27 -24.16
N ASP A 26 2.45 2.98 -24.50
CA ASP A 26 1.69 1.93 -23.79
C ASP A 26 2.17 1.80 -22.34
N VAL A 27 3.47 1.83 -22.10
CA VAL A 27 4.05 1.80 -20.75
C VAL A 27 3.61 3.01 -19.94
N ARG A 28 3.62 4.20 -20.54
CA ARG A 28 3.18 5.44 -19.89
C ARG A 28 1.68 5.38 -19.55
N ALA A 29 0.84 4.96 -20.50
CA ALA A 29 -0.59 4.81 -20.30
C ALA A 29 -0.91 3.81 -19.18
N LEU A 30 -0.19 2.69 -19.09
CA LEU A 30 -0.32 1.72 -18.01
C LEU A 30 0.09 2.32 -16.66
N ALA A 31 1.21 3.05 -16.62
CA ALA A 31 1.68 3.71 -15.39
C ALA A 31 0.67 4.75 -14.89
N GLU A 32 0.06 5.54 -15.78
CA GLU A 32 -0.98 6.51 -15.44
C GLU A 32 -2.24 5.83 -14.89
N ARG A 33 -2.68 4.71 -15.49
CA ARG A 33 -3.81 3.91 -14.98
C ARG A 33 -3.53 3.35 -13.60
N GLN A 34 -2.34 2.82 -13.38
CA GLN A 34 -1.92 2.29 -12.07
C GLN A 34 -1.87 3.41 -11.01
N ALA A 35 -1.33 4.57 -11.36
CA ALA A 35 -1.29 5.73 -10.46
C ALA A 35 -2.71 6.22 -10.10
N ALA A 36 -3.62 6.26 -11.08
CA ALA A 36 -5.02 6.62 -10.86
C ALA A 36 -5.73 5.62 -9.96
N LEU A 37 -5.47 4.30 -10.16
CA LEU A 37 -6.01 3.23 -9.34
C LEU A 37 -5.53 3.35 -7.89
N VAL A 38 -4.24 3.56 -7.67
CA VAL A 38 -3.67 3.74 -6.33
C VAL A 38 -4.28 4.95 -5.64
N ARG A 39 -4.42 6.07 -6.33
CA ARG A 39 -5.08 7.25 -5.78
C ARG A 39 -6.54 6.99 -5.40
N ALA A 40 -7.30 6.28 -6.23
CA ALA A 40 -8.68 5.92 -5.94
C ALA A 40 -8.78 5.03 -4.69
N LEU A 41 -7.91 4.02 -4.57
CA LEU A 41 -7.89 3.08 -3.44
C LEU A 41 -7.45 3.75 -2.13
N VAL A 42 -6.47 4.63 -2.17
CA VAL A 42 -5.89 5.25 -0.97
C VAL A 42 -6.68 6.46 -0.52
N ALA A 43 -7.19 7.26 -1.45
CA ALA A 43 -7.88 8.53 -1.17
C ALA A 43 -9.41 8.43 -1.27
N GLY A 44 -9.96 7.26 -1.56
CA GLY A 44 -11.41 7.08 -1.75
C GLY A 44 -11.99 7.91 -2.89
N GLN A 45 -11.19 8.16 -3.92
CA GLN A 45 -11.61 8.90 -5.10
C GLN A 45 -12.50 8.04 -6.02
N ALA A 46 -13.17 8.69 -6.98
CA ALA A 46 -13.98 7.99 -7.96
C ALA A 46 -13.16 6.94 -8.74
N THR A 47 -13.81 5.81 -9.01
CA THR A 47 -13.21 4.70 -9.75
C THR A 47 -12.79 5.16 -11.16
N PRO A 48 -11.54 4.93 -11.57
CA PRO A 48 -11.13 5.21 -12.92
C PRO A 48 -11.91 4.36 -13.94
N PRO A 49 -12.14 4.86 -15.18
CA PRO A 49 -12.81 4.09 -16.23
C PRO A 49 -12.10 2.76 -16.52
N GLY A 50 -12.87 1.68 -16.68
CA GLY A 50 -12.35 0.35 -17.01
C GLY A 50 -12.01 -0.54 -15.82
N PHE A 51 -12.28 -0.12 -14.58
CA PHE A 51 -12.15 -0.94 -13.38
C PHE A 51 -13.52 -1.35 -12.82
N ASP A 52 -13.60 -2.56 -12.27
CA ASP A 52 -14.78 -3.06 -11.58
C ASP A 52 -14.92 -2.39 -10.21
N ASP A 53 -16.01 -1.68 -9.97
CA ASP A 53 -16.29 -1.00 -8.71
C ASP A 53 -16.34 -1.95 -7.51
N VAL A 54 -16.85 -3.15 -7.68
CA VAL A 54 -16.96 -4.15 -6.60
C VAL A 54 -15.59 -4.62 -6.19
N ALA A 55 -14.75 -4.99 -7.17
CA ALA A 55 -13.38 -5.39 -6.94
C ALA A 55 -12.55 -4.26 -6.30
N LEU A 56 -12.78 -3.02 -6.73
CA LEU A 56 -12.09 -1.84 -6.21
C LEU A 56 -12.43 -1.58 -4.75
N ARG A 57 -13.70 -1.65 -4.38
CA ARG A 57 -14.15 -1.50 -2.97
C ARG A 57 -13.62 -2.61 -2.08
N ALA A 58 -13.56 -3.85 -2.59
CA ALA A 58 -12.97 -4.97 -1.87
C ALA A 58 -11.48 -4.74 -1.60
N ALA A 59 -10.73 -4.25 -2.61
CA ALA A 59 -9.32 -3.90 -2.48
C ALA A 59 -9.11 -2.74 -1.51
N GLU A 60 -9.92 -1.69 -1.57
CA GLU A 60 -9.92 -0.58 -0.61
C GLU A 60 -10.11 -1.08 0.81
N SER A 61 -11.13 -1.91 1.03
CA SER A 61 -11.41 -2.49 2.35
C SER A 61 -10.27 -3.34 2.87
N ALA A 62 -9.61 -4.12 2.01
CA ALA A 62 -8.44 -4.91 2.37
C ALA A 62 -7.25 -4.03 2.77
N LEU A 63 -7.00 -2.94 2.03
CA LEU A 63 -5.95 -1.97 2.35
C LEU A 63 -6.21 -1.25 3.69
N LEU A 64 -7.45 -0.87 3.96
CA LEU A 64 -7.84 -0.24 5.23
C LEU A 64 -7.64 -1.19 6.41
N ARG A 65 -8.03 -2.46 6.27
CA ARG A 65 -7.78 -3.49 7.30
C ARG A 65 -6.29 -3.72 7.54
N LYS A 66 -5.49 -3.80 6.48
CA LYS A 66 -4.04 -3.90 6.60
C LYS A 66 -3.44 -2.70 7.33
N ARG A 67 -3.89 -1.49 7.00
CA ARG A 67 -3.49 -0.24 7.64
C ARG A 67 -3.86 -0.21 9.14
N ALA A 68 -5.08 -0.67 9.48
CA ALA A 68 -5.52 -0.84 10.86
C ALA A 68 -4.63 -1.82 11.64
N GLY A 69 -4.30 -2.97 11.06
CA GLY A 69 -3.41 -3.95 11.65
C GLY A 69 -1.99 -3.43 11.90
N ILE A 70 -1.46 -2.60 11.02
CA ILE A 70 -0.17 -1.93 11.22
C ILE A 70 -0.24 -0.97 12.40
N LEU A 71 -1.30 -0.15 12.48
CA LEU A 71 -1.52 0.76 13.61
C LEU A 71 -1.63 0.01 14.93
N ALA A 72 -2.40 -1.08 15.00
CA ALA A 72 -2.56 -1.89 16.20
C ALA A 72 -1.24 -2.50 16.69
N ARG A 73 -0.35 -2.90 15.78
CA ARG A 73 0.98 -3.38 16.14
C ARG A 73 1.91 -2.29 16.67
N HIS A 74 1.80 -1.08 16.12
CA HIS A 74 2.61 0.07 16.55
C HIS A 74 2.11 0.70 17.85
N ASN A 75 0.79 0.68 18.06
CA ASN A 75 0.18 1.22 19.26
C ASN A 75 -0.97 0.31 19.75
N PRO A 76 -0.65 -0.80 20.45
CA PRO A 76 -1.66 -1.72 20.97
C PRO A 76 -2.62 -1.05 21.97
N MET A 77 -2.15 -0.05 22.69
CA MET A 77 -2.96 0.67 23.68
C MET A 77 -4.10 1.44 23.02
N LEU A 78 -3.84 2.08 21.87
CA LEU A 78 -4.88 2.77 21.12
C LEU A 78 -5.91 1.79 20.57
N ALA A 79 -5.47 0.66 20.02
CA ALA A 79 -6.36 -0.38 19.54
C ALA A 79 -7.23 -0.96 20.67
N HIS A 80 -6.64 -1.18 21.83
CA HIS A 80 -7.37 -1.67 23.03
C HIS A 80 -8.37 -0.62 23.53
N ALA A 81 -7.98 0.64 23.61
CA ALA A 81 -8.85 1.74 24.03
C ALA A 81 -10.04 1.96 23.08
N ALA A 82 -9.84 1.74 21.79
CA ALA A 82 -10.92 1.80 20.80
C ALA A 82 -11.93 0.63 20.95
N GLY A 83 -11.50 -0.48 21.52
CA GLY A 83 -12.35 -1.63 21.79
C GLY A 83 -12.43 -2.66 20.65
N PRO A 84 -13.34 -3.65 20.74
CA PRO A 84 -13.40 -4.77 19.81
C PRO A 84 -13.78 -4.38 18.38
N ASP A 85 -14.38 -3.22 18.16
CA ASP A 85 -14.75 -2.70 16.85
C ASP A 85 -13.69 -1.78 16.22
N PHE A 86 -12.46 -1.84 16.74
CA PHE A 86 -11.34 -1.00 16.32
C PHE A 86 -11.12 -0.98 14.80
N GLU A 87 -11.11 -2.15 14.15
CA GLU A 87 -10.86 -2.22 12.69
C GLU A 87 -11.90 -1.48 11.88
N ASN A 88 -13.18 -1.64 12.22
CA ASN A 88 -14.29 -0.97 11.54
C ASN A 88 -14.27 0.53 11.81
N MET A 89 -14.01 0.94 13.04
CA MET A 89 -13.91 2.35 13.43
C MET A 89 -12.74 3.02 12.72
N PHE A 90 -11.59 2.38 12.68
CA PHE A 90 -10.42 2.87 11.97
C PHE A 90 -10.66 2.94 10.46
N ALA A 91 -11.24 1.90 9.86
CA ALA A 91 -11.54 1.87 8.43
C ALA A 91 -12.50 3.00 8.03
N ALA A 92 -13.54 3.25 8.83
CA ALA A 92 -14.47 4.34 8.60
C ALA A 92 -13.77 5.72 8.68
N TRP A 93 -12.92 5.92 9.68
CA TRP A 93 -12.15 7.15 9.83
C TRP A 93 -11.11 7.35 8.73
N ALA A 94 -10.40 6.28 8.35
CA ALA A 94 -9.31 6.33 7.38
C ALA A 94 -9.78 6.39 5.93
N ARG A 95 -11.03 6.04 5.66
CA ARG A 95 -11.60 6.09 4.30
C ARG A 95 -11.54 7.50 3.76
N GLY A 96 -11.03 7.64 2.54
CA GLY A 96 -10.82 8.93 1.91
C GLY A 96 -9.64 9.75 2.47
N ARG A 97 -8.91 9.23 3.45
CA ARG A 97 -7.73 9.88 4.01
C ARG A 97 -6.46 9.20 3.49
N PRO A 98 -5.61 9.91 2.73
CA PRO A 98 -4.35 9.36 2.28
C PRO A 98 -3.46 9.02 3.47
N LYS A 99 -2.73 7.91 3.36
CA LYS A 99 -1.74 7.55 4.38
C LYS A 99 -0.50 8.41 4.22
N ILE A 100 -0.17 9.18 5.24
CA ILE A 100 1.08 9.97 5.33
C ILE A 100 2.14 9.12 6.05
N SER A 101 1.84 8.69 7.26
CA SER A 101 2.68 7.83 8.08
C SER A 101 1.84 7.06 9.10
N THR A 102 2.41 6.03 9.71
CA THR A 102 1.73 5.32 10.81
C THR A 102 1.58 6.21 12.04
N ASP A 103 2.58 7.04 12.34
CA ASP A 103 2.52 7.99 13.46
C ASP A 103 1.42 9.05 13.24
N ALA A 104 1.24 9.52 12.01
CA ALA A 104 0.14 10.44 11.66
C ALA A 104 -1.23 9.77 11.82
N ASP A 105 -1.35 8.50 11.44
CA ASP A 105 -2.57 7.72 11.63
C ASP A 105 -2.89 7.54 13.12
N ILE A 106 -1.89 7.21 13.93
CA ILE A 106 -2.05 7.07 15.38
C ILE A 106 -2.54 8.39 16.00
N ALA A 107 -1.86 9.49 15.71
CA ALA A 107 -2.23 10.80 16.23
C ALA A 107 -3.61 11.25 15.78
N GLY A 108 -3.91 11.10 14.49
CA GLY A 108 -5.20 11.53 13.92
C GLY A 108 -6.37 10.68 14.41
N PHE A 109 -6.20 9.37 14.49
CA PHE A 109 -7.25 8.48 14.96
C PHE A 109 -7.48 8.62 16.47
N ALA A 110 -6.42 8.77 17.27
CA ALA A 110 -6.54 9.06 18.70
C ALA A 110 -7.30 10.38 18.95
N ALA A 111 -6.98 11.42 18.20
CA ALA A 111 -7.69 12.69 18.26
C ALA A 111 -9.18 12.54 17.89
N HIS A 112 -9.48 11.74 16.87
CA HIS A 112 -10.84 11.44 16.47
C HIS A 112 -11.65 10.73 17.57
N LEU A 113 -11.01 9.82 18.31
CA LEU A 113 -11.63 9.12 19.43
C LEU A 113 -11.61 9.92 20.74
N GLY A 114 -10.99 11.09 20.78
CA GLY A 114 -10.79 11.86 22.00
C GLY A 114 -9.83 11.24 23.01
N ILE A 115 -8.97 10.32 22.56
CA ILE A 115 -8.00 9.63 23.38
C ILE A 115 -6.71 10.45 23.45
N ARG A 116 -6.27 10.79 24.67
CA ARG A 116 -4.96 11.41 24.87
C ARG A 116 -3.87 10.36 24.89
N LEU A 117 -3.01 10.40 23.88
CA LEU A 117 -1.80 9.59 23.87
C LEU A 117 -0.70 10.29 24.69
N PRO A 118 0.07 9.53 25.51
CA PRO A 118 1.26 10.08 26.12
C PRO A 118 2.23 10.50 25.02
N SER A 119 2.70 11.76 25.07
CA SER A 119 3.70 12.23 24.12
C SER A 119 4.97 11.39 24.26
N LYS A 120 5.71 11.19 23.16
CA LYS A 120 7.03 10.51 23.20
C LYS A 120 7.96 11.16 24.23
N ARG A 121 7.88 12.49 24.41
CA ARG A 121 8.60 13.24 25.46
C ARG A 121 8.16 12.84 26.87
N SER A 122 6.88 12.69 27.11
CA SER A 122 6.33 12.29 28.42
C SER A 122 6.83 10.92 28.83
N TRP A 123 6.93 9.98 27.89
CA TRP A 123 7.43 8.63 28.18
C TRP A 123 8.92 8.61 28.52
N ILE A 124 9.74 9.39 27.81
CA ILE A 124 11.17 9.54 28.08
C ILE A 124 11.38 10.15 29.46
N VAL A 125 10.65 11.22 29.79
CA VAL A 125 10.71 11.88 31.10
C VAL A 125 10.27 10.93 32.22
N ALA A 126 9.18 10.17 32.03
CA ALA A 126 8.72 9.20 33.00
C ALA A 126 9.74 8.07 33.21
N ARG A 127 10.41 7.62 32.14
CA ARG A 127 11.46 6.59 32.22
C ARG A 127 12.71 7.12 32.92
N LEU A 128 13.13 8.36 32.64
CA LEU A 128 14.23 9.02 33.33
C LEU A 128 13.94 9.22 34.82
N ARG A 129 12.73 9.68 35.18
CA ARG A 129 12.31 9.80 36.58
C ARG A 129 12.33 8.48 37.31
N ARG A 130 11.94 7.38 36.66
CA ARG A 130 11.99 6.04 37.24
C ARG A 130 13.42 5.57 37.51
N LEU A 131 14.35 5.86 36.59
CA LEU A 131 15.78 5.54 36.74
C LEU A 131 16.45 6.37 37.84
N LEU A 132 16.06 7.64 37.99
CA LEU A 132 16.58 8.51 39.06
C LEU A 132 16.06 8.14 40.46
N ARG A 133 14.86 7.54 40.58
CA ARG A 133 14.34 7.04 41.86
C ARG A 133 15.04 5.77 42.34
N LEU A 134 15.68 5.01 41.46
CA LEU A 134 16.41 3.78 41.80
C LEU A 134 17.84 4.06 42.29
N LYS A 135 18.32 5.32 42.26
CA LYS A 135 19.63 5.76 42.73
C LYS A 135 19.62 6.52 44.05
N GLY A 136 18.46 6.63 44.71
CA GLY A 136 18.31 7.25 46.01
C GLY A 136 18.25 6.24 47.14
#